data_77544187da40af2225cc1eaecc698b49
#
_entry.id   77544187da40af2225cc1eaecc698b49
#
_cell.length_a   1.000
_cell.length_b   1.000
_cell.length_c   1.000
_cell.angle_alpha   90.00
_cell.angle_beta   90.00
_cell.angle_gamma   90.00
#
_symmetry.space_group_name_H-M   'P 1'
#
loop_
_entity.id
_entity.type
_entity.pdbx_description
1 polymer ?
#
loop_
_entity_poly.entity_id
_entity_poly.type
_entity_poly.pdbx_seq_one_letter_code
_entity_poly.pdbx_strand_id
1 'polypeptide(L)'
;MVAIREADQGVAFAVKVHPRAKKDAITGEIGDAVKLSLTTPPVEGRANEACIEFFAKLLKMPRSSVSIASGLSSRNKVIRVTGVNSDYVRERLQSVLQKQEVRRQK
;
A
#
# COMPACT_ATOMS: atom_id res chain seq x y z
N MET A 1 13.38 3.99 -2.25
CA MET A 1 12.47 4.79 -1.39
C MET A 1 11.13 4.98 -2.10
N VAL A 2 10.05 4.81 -1.36
CA VAL A 2 8.71 4.94 -1.93
C VAL A 2 8.44 6.38 -2.35
N ALA A 3 7.99 6.58 -3.58
CA ALA A 3 7.64 7.89 -4.09
C ALA A 3 6.16 8.18 -3.78
N ILE A 4 5.91 9.21 -2.99
CA ILE A 4 4.57 9.63 -2.63
C ILE A 4 4.31 10.97 -3.29
N ARG A 5 3.34 11.01 -4.22
CA ARG A 5 3.03 12.20 -4.98
C ARG A 5 1.79 12.89 -4.45
N GLU A 6 1.81 14.22 -4.47
CA GLU A 6 0.63 14.99 -4.16
C GLU A 6 -0.40 14.80 -5.27
N ALA A 7 -1.64 14.62 -4.89
CA ALA A 7 -2.76 14.48 -5.82
C ALA A 7 -3.90 15.35 -5.31
N ASP A 8 -4.95 15.51 -6.12
CA ASP A 8 -6.11 16.31 -5.70
C ASP A 8 -6.61 15.81 -4.35
N GLN A 9 -6.59 16.70 -3.36
CA GLN A 9 -7.14 16.46 -2.02
C GLN A 9 -6.45 15.31 -1.27
N GLY A 10 -5.28 14.86 -1.72
CA GLY A 10 -4.58 13.78 -1.05
C GLY A 10 -3.27 13.43 -1.72
N VAL A 11 -2.95 12.14 -1.70
CA VAL A 11 -1.67 11.63 -2.22
C VAL A 11 -1.90 10.35 -3.01
N ALA A 12 -0.88 10.00 -3.81
CA ALA A 12 -0.88 8.72 -4.55
C ALA A 12 0.50 8.09 -4.47
N PHE A 13 0.53 6.76 -4.43
CA PHE A 13 1.79 6.02 -4.42
C PHE A 13 1.59 4.64 -5.05
N ALA A 14 2.69 4.11 -5.60
CA ALA A 14 2.66 2.83 -6.30
C ALA A 14 2.80 1.66 -5.32
N VAL A 15 2.11 0.57 -5.63
CA VAL A 15 2.13 -0.65 -4.84
C VAL A 15 2.27 -1.85 -5.78
N LYS A 16 3.17 -2.76 -5.45
CA LYS A 16 3.27 -4.03 -6.16
C LYS A 16 2.72 -5.14 -5.27
N VAL A 17 1.69 -5.82 -5.75
CA VAL A 17 0.97 -6.83 -4.97
C VAL A 17 1.52 -8.22 -5.26
N HIS A 18 1.77 -9.00 -4.21
CA HIS A 18 2.11 -10.41 -4.30
C HIS A 18 0.96 -11.20 -3.69
N PRO A 19 0.09 -11.83 -4.51
CA PRO A 19 -1.05 -12.57 -3.99
C PRO A 19 -0.63 -13.94 -3.46
N ARG A 20 -1.56 -14.61 -2.80
CA ARG A 20 -1.38 -15.97 -2.25
C ARG A 20 -0.25 -16.07 -1.24
N ALA A 21 0.00 -14.99 -0.53
CA ALA A 21 1.00 -15.00 0.53
C ALA A 21 0.40 -15.62 1.80
N LYS A 22 1.25 -15.87 2.78
CA LYS A 22 0.81 -16.46 4.05
C LYS A 22 0.13 -15.45 4.94
N LYS A 23 0.42 -14.17 4.77
CA LYS A 23 -0.21 -13.11 5.54
C LYS A 23 -0.22 -11.81 4.76
N ASP A 24 -1.11 -10.91 5.16
CA ASP A 24 -1.17 -9.57 4.57
C ASP A 24 -0.14 -8.70 5.27
N ALA A 25 0.85 -8.21 4.52
CA ALA A 25 1.91 -7.41 5.11
C ALA A 25 2.70 -6.67 4.05
N ILE A 26 3.23 -5.52 4.44
CA ILE A 26 4.24 -4.84 3.64
C ILE A 26 5.55 -5.57 3.86
N THR A 27 6.17 -6.03 2.78
CA THR A 27 7.40 -6.84 2.87
C THR A 27 8.64 -6.08 2.43
N GLY A 28 8.48 -4.86 1.93
CA GLY A 28 9.63 -4.05 1.54
C GLY A 28 9.28 -3.05 0.48
N GLU A 29 10.28 -2.67 -0.30
CA GLU A 29 10.15 -1.74 -1.40
C GLU A 29 10.72 -2.38 -2.65
N ILE A 30 10.19 -1.99 -3.80
CA ILE A 30 10.75 -2.37 -5.08
C ILE A 30 10.69 -1.13 -5.98
N GLY A 31 11.87 -0.57 -6.32
CA GLY A 31 11.92 0.71 -7.00
C GLY A 31 11.24 1.77 -6.14
N ASP A 32 10.27 2.46 -6.71
CA ASP A 32 9.51 3.49 -6.01
C ASP A 32 8.21 2.97 -5.39
N ALA A 33 7.99 1.66 -5.43
CA ALA A 33 6.73 1.07 -5.00
C ALA A 33 6.85 0.37 -3.66
N VAL A 34 5.72 0.32 -2.95
CA VAL A 34 5.58 -0.51 -1.75
C VAL A 34 5.31 -1.95 -2.19
N LYS A 35 6.03 -2.90 -1.61
CA LYS A 35 5.77 -4.33 -1.84
C LYS A 35 4.76 -4.82 -0.82
N LEU A 36 3.59 -5.24 -1.29
CA LEU A 36 2.51 -5.69 -0.43
C LEU A 36 2.16 -7.14 -0.72
N SER A 37 2.27 -7.99 0.29
CA SER A 37 1.83 -9.38 0.21
C SER A 37 0.40 -9.48 0.70
N LEU A 38 -0.43 -10.22 -0.02
CA LEU A 38 -1.83 -10.44 0.34
C LEU A 38 -2.14 -11.93 0.30
N THR A 39 -2.94 -12.37 1.24
CA THR A 39 -3.40 -13.76 1.28
C THR A 39 -4.45 -14.04 0.21
N THR A 40 -5.08 -12.98 -0.27
CA THR A 40 -6.15 -13.05 -1.26
C THR A 40 -5.65 -13.67 -2.56
N PRO A 41 -6.42 -14.57 -3.20
CA PRO A 41 -6.06 -15.05 -4.53
C PRO A 41 -6.16 -13.91 -5.54
N PRO A 42 -5.48 -14.03 -6.71
CA PRO A 42 -5.49 -12.97 -7.71
C PRO A 42 -6.79 -12.97 -8.52
N VAL A 43 -7.91 -12.88 -7.83
CA VAL A 43 -9.23 -12.80 -8.43
C VAL A 43 -9.61 -11.34 -8.52
N GLU A 44 -10.11 -10.95 -9.68
CA GLU A 44 -10.48 -9.57 -9.95
C GLU A 44 -11.45 -9.04 -8.90
N GLY A 45 -11.17 -7.83 -8.42
CA GLY A 45 -11.98 -7.18 -7.41
C GLY A 45 -11.57 -7.51 -5.98
N ARG A 46 -11.24 -8.76 -5.69
CA ARG A 46 -10.87 -9.15 -4.33
C ARG A 46 -9.54 -8.58 -3.88
N ALA A 47 -8.54 -8.64 -4.76
CA ALA A 47 -7.24 -8.07 -4.45
C ALA A 47 -7.33 -6.55 -4.27
N ASN A 48 -8.17 -5.89 -5.06
CA ASN A 48 -8.37 -4.45 -4.94
C ASN A 48 -9.00 -4.11 -3.59
N GLU A 49 -10.03 -4.83 -3.18
CA GLU A 49 -10.66 -4.61 -1.89
C GLU A 49 -9.71 -4.87 -0.74
N ALA A 50 -8.93 -5.96 -0.81
CA ALA A 50 -7.97 -6.29 0.23
C ALA A 50 -6.90 -5.20 0.36
N CYS A 51 -6.46 -4.66 -0.76
CA CYS A 51 -5.49 -3.59 -0.82
C CYS A 51 -6.03 -2.32 -0.14
N ILE A 52 -7.26 -1.96 -0.48
CA ILE A 52 -7.92 -0.79 0.12
C ILE A 52 -8.05 -0.97 1.62
N GLU A 53 -8.53 -2.12 2.06
CA GLU A 53 -8.68 -2.40 3.49
C GLU A 53 -7.35 -2.34 4.23
N PHE A 54 -6.31 -2.90 3.62
CA PHE A 54 -5.00 -2.92 4.25
C PHE A 54 -4.49 -1.50 4.51
N PHE A 55 -4.53 -0.65 3.49
CA PHE A 55 -4.04 0.71 3.64
C PHE A 55 -4.95 1.59 4.49
N ALA A 56 -6.25 1.36 4.45
CA ALA A 56 -7.17 2.07 5.34
C ALA A 56 -6.83 1.82 6.81
N LYS A 57 -6.56 0.57 7.15
CA LYS A 57 -6.17 0.21 8.52
C LYS A 57 -4.80 0.77 8.89
N LEU A 58 -3.83 0.63 7.99
CA LEU A 58 -2.48 1.11 8.23
C LEU A 58 -2.45 2.61 8.47
N LEU A 59 -3.19 3.35 7.65
CA LEU A 59 -3.22 4.80 7.71
C LEU A 59 -4.26 5.34 8.67
N LYS A 60 -5.06 4.45 9.27
CA LYS A 60 -6.14 4.82 10.19
C LYS A 60 -7.14 5.78 9.53
N MET A 61 -7.51 5.42 8.32
CA MET A 61 -8.45 6.19 7.50
C MET A 61 -9.66 5.33 7.16
N PRO A 62 -10.81 5.95 6.89
CA PRO A 62 -11.96 5.18 6.41
C PRO A 62 -11.69 4.61 5.02
N ARG A 63 -12.32 3.48 4.71
CA ARG A 63 -12.16 2.85 3.40
C ARG A 63 -12.51 3.81 2.26
N SER A 64 -13.48 4.68 2.47
CA SER A 64 -13.90 5.63 1.45
C SER A 64 -12.81 6.62 1.07
N SER A 65 -11.78 6.77 1.92
CA SER A 65 -10.66 7.66 1.63
C SER A 65 -9.57 7.00 0.79
N VAL A 66 -9.63 5.67 0.61
CA VAL A 66 -8.60 4.91 -0.11
C VAL A 66 -9.21 4.33 -1.38
N SER A 67 -8.54 4.51 -2.50
CA SER A 67 -9.03 4.00 -3.78
C SER A 67 -7.86 3.53 -4.65
N ILE A 68 -8.20 2.76 -5.67
CA ILE A 68 -7.23 2.31 -6.68
C ILE A 68 -7.31 3.30 -7.84
N ALA A 69 -6.26 4.10 -8.01
CA ALA A 69 -6.23 5.09 -9.09
C ALA A 69 -5.90 4.46 -10.44
N SER A 70 -5.09 3.40 -10.46
CA SER A 70 -4.80 2.67 -11.68
C SER A 70 -4.35 1.26 -11.35
N GLY A 71 -4.39 0.38 -12.35
CA GLY A 71 -3.94 -1.00 -12.17
C GLY A 71 -4.98 -1.92 -11.57
N LEU A 72 -6.26 -1.70 -11.86
CA LEU A 72 -7.34 -2.52 -11.30
C LEU A 72 -7.16 -4.01 -11.58
N SER A 73 -6.62 -4.36 -12.75
CA SER A 73 -6.42 -5.76 -13.13
C SER A 73 -4.93 -6.13 -13.16
N SER A 74 -4.10 -5.36 -12.51
CA SER A 74 -2.65 -5.53 -12.51
C SER A 74 -2.14 -5.74 -11.11
N ARG A 75 -0.98 -6.41 -11.00
CA ARG A 75 -0.25 -6.47 -9.71
C ARG A 75 0.41 -5.15 -9.39
N ASN A 76 0.62 -4.31 -10.39
CA ASN A 76 1.19 -2.97 -10.21
C ASN A 76 0.02 -2.00 -10.13
N LYS A 77 -0.21 -1.46 -8.94
CA LYS A 77 -1.35 -0.60 -8.68
C LYS A 77 -0.87 0.77 -8.19
N VAL A 78 -1.72 1.77 -8.37
CA VAL A 78 -1.50 3.08 -7.76
C VAL A 78 -2.63 3.29 -6.76
N ILE A 79 -2.25 3.52 -5.52
CA ILE A 79 -3.21 3.78 -4.43
C ILE A 79 -3.32 5.27 -4.25
N ARG A 80 -4.56 5.75 -4.14
CA ARG A 80 -4.86 7.16 -3.86
C ARG A 80 -5.53 7.24 -2.51
N VAL A 81 -5.05 8.18 -1.69
CA VAL A 81 -5.64 8.41 -0.36
C VAL A 81 -5.99 9.89 -0.25
N THR A 82 -7.24 10.20 0.08
CA THR A 82 -7.70 11.57 0.25
C THR A 82 -7.72 11.94 1.73
N GLY A 83 -7.59 13.24 2.00
CA GLY A 83 -7.67 13.75 3.36
C GLY A 83 -6.38 13.64 4.17
N VAL A 84 -5.26 13.34 3.52
CA VAL A 84 -3.95 13.26 4.19
C VAL A 84 -2.90 13.94 3.32
N ASN A 85 -1.77 14.28 3.93
CA ASN A 85 -0.63 14.80 3.18
C ASN A 85 0.45 13.73 3.04
N SER A 86 1.46 14.01 2.22
CA SER A 86 2.52 13.05 1.95
C SER A 86 3.36 12.72 3.17
N ASP A 87 3.55 13.67 4.06
CA ASP A 87 4.33 13.43 5.28
C ASP A 87 3.68 12.40 6.18
N TYR A 88 2.37 12.49 6.34
CA TYR A 88 1.63 11.51 7.15
C TYR A 88 1.77 10.10 6.58
N VAL A 89 1.57 9.96 5.28
CA VAL A 89 1.65 8.65 4.62
C VAL A 89 3.08 8.11 4.68
N ARG A 90 4.05 8.97 4.39
CA ARG A 90 5.45 8.55 4.42
C ARG A 90 5.85 8.04 5.80
N GLU A 91 5.46 8.75 6.83
CA GLU A 91 5.77 8.36 8.20
C GLU A 91 5.17 7.00 8.56
N ARG A 92 3.92 6.77 8.18
CA ARG A 92 3.27 5.50 8.46
C ARG A 92 3.93 4.35 7.69
N LEU A 93 4.27 4.57 6.44
CA LEU A 93 4.93 3.55 5.62
C LEU A 93 6.33 3.26 6.14
N GLN A 94 7.08 4.28 6.49
CA GLN A 94 8.44 4.09 7.00
C GLN A 94 8.44 3.34 8.32
N SER A 95 7.47 3.57 9.17
CA SER A 95 7.35 2.85 10.42
C SER A 95 7.30 1.34 10.20
N VAL A 96 6.51 0.90 9.22
CA VAL A 96 6.42 -0.52 8.90
C VAL A 96 7.68 -1.03 8.22
N LEU A 97 8.23 -0.25 7.29
CA LEU A 97 9.44 -0.65 6.56
C LEU A 97 10.64 -0.76 7.49
N GLN A 98 10.76 0.13 8.45
CA GLN A 98 11.84 0.08 9.44
C GLN A 98 11.73 -1.15 10.33
N LYS A 99 10.53 -1.56 10.69
CA LYS A 99 10.33 -2.77 11.46
C LYS A 99 10.79 -4.00 10.71
N GLN A 100 10.55 -4.05 9.41
CA GLN A 100 11.02 -5.15 8.57
C GLN A 100 12.54 -5.19 8.55
N GLU A 101 13.16 -4.04 8.41
CA GLU A 101 14.60 -3.92 8.38
C GLU A 101 15.25 -4.37 9.69
N VAL A 102 14.69 -3.95 10.81
CA VAL A 102 15.17 -4.36 12.13
C VAL A 102 15.09 -5.88 12.29
N ARG A 103 14.03 -6.50 11.82
CA ARG A 103 13.90 -7.95 11.89
C ARG A 103 14.97 -8.67 11.09
N ARG A 104 15.36 -8.11 9.95
CA ARG A 104 16.39 -8.72 9.13
C ARG A 104 17.75 -8.72 9.78
N GLN A 105 17.99 -7.73 10.60
CA GLN A 105 19.30 -7.59 11.28
C GLN A 105 19.47 -8.57 12.41
N LYS A 106 18.43 -9.20 12.84
CA LYS A 106 18.50 -10.24 13.83
C LYS A 106 18.66 -11.60 13.16
#